data_5732c2966311b8f5806589cb83d1e0c5
#
_entry.id   5732c2966311b8f5806589cb83d1e0c5
#
_cell.length_a   1.000
_cell.length_b   1.000
_cell.length_c   1.000
_cell.angle_alpha   90.00
_cell.angle_beta   90.00
_cell.angle_gamma   90.00
#
_symmetry.space_group_name_H-M   'P 1'
#
loop_
_entity.id
_entity.type
_entity.pdbx_description
1 polymer ?
#
loop_
_entity_poly.entity_id
_entity_poly.type
_entity_poly.pdbx_seq_one_letter_code
_entity_poly.pdbx_strand_id
1 'polypeptide(L)'
;MAIAHSEWLPAVREIDPAIAVCAIGDVHGRADLLAEIHFSIAREIDLISPDAAHCVHLGDLIDRGPESVRALKLAMEGIAGVENHTLVGNHEHRLLQLLEMPDAGMMERWLKNGGTEFFEELGVDPNGPWEQPVTKHLGKQLMEWLHCLPLKLQFGKLLFVHAGLDPEISIERQNAETLAWIREPWLSSQGPYEDGLAVIHGHTPVAEAALGNQHRINLDTGACETGILSALLIHGDKMKLLQTGN
;
A
#
# COMPACT_ATOMS: atom_id res chain seq x y z
N MET A 1 5.76 -18.64 8.85
CA MET A 1 4.60 -18.53 9.78
C MET A 1 3.34 -18.89 9.00
N ALA A 2 2.24 -19.26 9.67
CA ALA A 2 1.00 -19.60 8.96
C ALA A 2 0.24 -18.29 8.66
N ILE A 3 -0.22 -18.12 7.42
CA ILE A 3 -1.11 -16.99 7.06
C ILE A 3 -2.52 -17.33 7.57
N ALA A 4 -3.11 -16.41 8.30
CA ALA A 4 -4.51 -16.50 8.68
C ALA A 4 -5.41 -16.10 7.49
N HIS A 5 -6.47 -16.86 7.28
CA HIS A 5 -7.46 -16.60 6.21
C HIS A 5 -8.83 -16.46 6.83
N SER A 6 -9.58 -15.40 6.49
CA SER A 6 -11.00 -15.37 6.82
C SER A 6 -11.79 -16.37 5.98
N GLU A 7 -13.01 -16.66 6.37
CA GLU A 7 -14.00 -17.20 5.44
C GLU A 7 -14.30 -16.20 4.31
N TRP A 8 -14.83 -16.68 3.20
CA TRP A 8 -15.34 -15.81 2.15
C TRP A 8 -16.57 -15.03 2.63
N LEU A 9 -16.52 -13.71 2.53
CA LEU A 9 -17.57 -12.77 2.88
C LEU A 9 -18.14 -12.12 1.62
N PRO A 10 -19.36 -11.56 1.66
CA PRO A 10 -19.87 -10.72 0.57
C PRO A 10 -18.92 -9.54 0.29
N ALA A 11 -18.60 -9.31 -0.98
CA ALA A 11 -17.74 -8.20 -1.38
C ALA A 11 -18.41 -6.85 -1.12
N VAL A 12 -17.60 -5.84 -0.75
CA VAL A 12 -18.12 -4.46 -0.59
C VAL A 12 -18.62 -3.90 -1.91
N ARG A 13 -18.05 -4.33 -3.02
CA ARG A 13 -18.55 -4.12 -4.40
C ARG A 13 -18.23 -5.37 -5.22
N GLU A 14 -19.19 -5.77 -6.02
CA GLU A 14 -19.00 -6.82 -7.01
C GLU A 14 -18.07 -6.35 -8.12
N ILE A 15 -17.21 -7.25 -8.58
CA ILE A 15 -16.34 -7.08 -9.75
C ILE A 15 -16.67 -8.17 -10.78
N ASP A 16 -16.16 -8.03 -12.00
CA ASP A 16 -16.27 -9.06 -13.02
C ASP A 16 -15.74 -10.41 -12.48
N PRO A 17 -16.55 -11.48 -12.47
CA PRO A 17 -16.10 -12.79 -11.97
C PRO A 17 -14.98 -13.44 -12.80
N ALA A 18 -14.68 -12.92 -13.99
CA ALA A 18 -13.52 -13.36 -14.77
C ALA A 18 -12.20 -12.87 -14.18
N ILE A 19 -12.22 -11.87 -13.30
CA ILE A 19 -11.00 -11.30 -12.68
C ILE A 19 -10.97 -11.53 -11.17
N ALA A 20 -9.74 -11.54 -10.62
CA ALA A 20 -9.49 -11.42 -9.18
C ALA A 20 -8.66 -10.17 -8.91
N VAL A 21 -8.98 -9.42 -7.86
CA VAL A 21 -8.23 -8.23 -7.44
C VAL A 21 -7.80 -8.39 -5.99
N CYS A 22 -6.49 -8.25 -5.75
CA CYS A 22 -5.93 -8.21 -4.40
C CYS A 22 -5.47 -6.79 -4.06
N ALA A 23 -5.53 -6.43 -2.77
CA ALA A 23 -4.88 -5.24 -2.23
C ALA A 23 -4.04 -5.61 -1.01
N ILE A 24 -2.86 -5.02 -0.87
CA ILE A 24 -1.94 -5.23 0.26
C ILE A 24 -1.76 -3.90 0.97
N GLY A 25 -1.90 -3.90 2.31
CA GLY A 25 -1.70 -2.72 3.17
C GLY A 25 -0.23 -2.31 3.33
N ASP A 26 0.02 -1.40 4.24
CA ASP A 26 1.31 -0.77 4.50
C ASP A 26 2.35 -1.78 4.97
N VAL A 27 3.51 -1.80 4.32
CA VAL A 27 4.57 -2.82 4.52
C VAL A 27 5.66 -2.33 5.47
N HIS A 28 6.08 -1.08 5.33
CA HIS A 28 7.09 -0.45 6.15
C HIS A 28 8.33 -1.32 6.39
N GLY A 29 9.08 -1.62 5.33
CA GLY A 29 10.33 -2.37 5.42
C GLY A 29 10.20 -3.82 5.92
N ARG A 30 8.98 -4.37 6.04
CA ARG A 30 8.72 -5.77 6.39
C ARG A 30 8.65 -6.65 5.14
N ALA A 31 9.79 -6.71 4.43
CA ALA A 31 9.91 -7.54 3.22
C ALA A 31 9.68 -9.04 3.49
N ASP A 32 9.94 -9.50 4.71
CA ASP A 32 9.62 -10.85 5.17
C ASP A 32 8.11 -11.13 5.09
N LEU A 33 7.29 -10.24 5.64
CA LEU A 33 5.83 -10.37 5.63
C LEU A 33 5.27 -10.20 4.22
N LEU A 34 5.84 -9.28 3.42
CA LEU A 34 5.44 -9.07 2.03
C LEU A 34 5.66 -10.34 1.19
N ALA A 35 6.79 -11.02 1.35
CA ALA A 35 7.05 -12.27 0.65
C ALA A 35 6.05 -13.37 1.06
N GLU A 36 5.69 -13.46 2.34
CA GLU A 36 4.68 -14.42 2.83
C GLU A 36 3.29 -14.13 2.25
N ILE A 37 2.86 -12.86 2.23
CA ILE A 37 1.57 -12.45 1.65
C ILE A 37 1.53 -12.70 0.14
N HIS A 38 2.59 -12.36 -0.60
CA HIS A 38 2.70 -12.66 -2.04
C HIS A 38 2.51 -14.16 -2.32
N PHE A 39 3.18 -15.02 -1.55
CA PHE A 39 3.04 -16.47 -1.68
C PHE A 39 1.60 -16.93 -1.39
N SER A 40 0.95 -16.36 -0.37
CA SER A 40 -0.43 -16.71 -0.03
C SER A 40 -1.42 -16.26 -1.10
N ILE A 41 -1.26 -15.03 -1.62
CA ILE A 41 -2.09 -14.51 -2.72
C ILE A 41 -1.94 -15.40 -3.96
N ALA A 42 -0.71 -15.75 -4.34
CA ALA A 42 -0.47 -16.64 -5.49
C ALA A 42 -1.23 -17.95 -5.36
N ARG A 43 -1.20 -18.57 -4.18
CA ARG A 43 -1.94 -19.84 -3.92
C ARG A 43 -3.46 -19.66 -4.01
N GLU A 44 -4.00 -18.57 -3.48
CA GLU A 44 -5.44 -18.30 -3.57
C GLU A 44 -5.87 -18.05 -5.01
N ILE A 45 -5.06 -17.34 -5.79
CA ILE A 45 -5.31 -17.09 -7.22
C ILE A 45 -5.27 -18.42 -8.01
N ASP A 46 -4.32 -19.30 -7.73
CA ASP A 46 -4.26 -20.63 -8.35
C ASP A 46 -5.51 -21.46 -8.04
N LEU A 47 -6.05 -21.37 -6.81
CA LEU A 47 -7.27 -22.07 -6.40
C LEU A 47 -8.54 -21.50 -7.07
N ILE A 48 -8.62 -20.20 -7.24
CA ILE A 48 -9.74 -19.51 -7.89
C ILE A 48 -9.67 -19.72 -9.40
N SER A 49 -8.46 -19.69 -9.97
CA SER A 49 -8.18 -19.80 -11.41
C SER A 49 -8.96 -18.79 -12.26
N PRO A 50 -8.87 -17.47 -11.98
CA PRO A 50 -9.55 -16.44 -12.76
C PRO A 50 -8.88 -16.28 -14.13
N ASP A 51 -9.58 -15.67 -15.10
CA ASP A 51 -9.00 -15.34 -16.42
C ASP A 51 -7.88 -14.29 -16.33
N ALA A 52 -7.97 -13.38 -15.36
CA ALA A 52 -6.93 -12.40 -15.04
C ALA A 52 -6.90 -12.10 -13.52
N ALA A 53 -5.71 -11.79 -13.01
CA ALA A 53 -5.53 -11.42 -11.62
C ALA A 53 -4.70 -10.13 -11.51
N HIS A 54 -5.10 -9.25 -10.59
CA HIS A 54 -4.43 -7.99 -10.28
C HIS A 54 -4.07 -7.92 -8.80
N CYS A 55 -2.89 -7.37 -8.49
CA CYS A 55 -2.46 -7.12 -7.12
C CYS A 55 -2.07 -5.64 -6.97
N VAL A 56 -2.62 -4.96 -5.97
CA VAL A 56 -2.38 -3.54 -5.69
C VAL A 56 -1.70 -3.42 -4.34
N HIS A 57 -0.42 -3.01 -4.31
CA HIS A 57 0.23 -2.54 -3.08
C HIS A 57 -0.23 -1.12 -2.82
N LEU A 58 -0.75 -0.84 -1.63
CA LEU A 58 -1.34 0.47 -1.30
C LEU A 58 -0.31 1.57 -1.00
N GLY A 59 1.00 1.25 -1.06
CA GLY A 59 2.09 2.17 -0.75
C GLY A 59 2.68 1.94 0.63
N ASP A 60 3.50 2.88 1.11
CA ASP A 60 4.25 2.80 2.35
C ASP A 60 5.06 1.49 2.48
N LEU A 61 5.92 1.27 1.49
CA LEU A 61 6.82 0.11 1.43
C LEU A 61 8.08 0.32 2.26
N ILE A 62 8.54 1.59 2.37
CA ILE A 62 9.78 1.97 3.04
C ILE A 62 9.55 2.46 4.48
N ASP A 63 10.68 2.67 5.19
CA ASP A 63 10.75 3.23 6.54
C ASP A 63 10.31 2.27 7.65
N ARG A 64 10.65 2.60 8.90
CA ARG A 64 10.29 1.90 10.15
C ARG A 64 10.89 0.50 10.29
N GLY A 65 10.78 -0.32 9.27
CA GLY A 65 11.32 -1.69 9.26
C GLY A 65 12.69 -1.81 8.61
N PRO A 66 13.33 -2.98 8.73
CA PRO A 66 14.75 -3.14 8.42
C PRO A 66 15.07 -3.40 6.95
N GLU A 67 14.09 -3.67 6.09
CA GLU A 67 14.33 -4.15 4.71
C GLU A 67 13.53 -3.35 3.66
N SER A 68 13.61 -2.01 3.71
CA SER A 68 12.89 -1.10 2.79
C SER A 68 13.23 -1.34 1.33
N VAL A 69 14.52 -1.47 1.00
CA VAL A 69 14.98 -1.72 -0.39
C VAL A 69 14.49 -3.06 -0.91
N ARG A 70 14.47 -4.07 -0.05
CA ARG A 70 13.96 -5.38 -0.42
C ARG A 70 12.43 -5.35 -0.60
N ALA A 71 11.70 -4.63 0.25
CA ALA A 71 10.25 -4.43 0.11
C ALA A 71 9.90 -3.74 -1.23
N LEU A 72 10.63 -2.66 -1.58
CA LEU A 72 10.49 -2.00 -2.89
C LEU A 72 10.72 -2.95 -4.06
N LYS A 73 11.77 -3.78 -4.00
CA LYS A 73 12.09 -4.74 -5.06
C LYS A 73 11.00 -5.81 -5.20
N LEU A 74 10.52 -6.36 -4.08
CA LEU A 74 9.44 -7.34 -4.09
C LEU A 74 8.15 -6.76 -4.66
N ALA A 75 7.80 -5.51 -4.33
CA ALA A 75 6.63 -4.84 -4.87
C ALA A 75 6.78 -4.54 -6.38
N MET A 76 7.98 -4.14 -6.82
CA MET A 76 8.28 -3.90 -8.24
C MET A 76 8.27 -5.19 -9.06
N GLU A 77 8.82 -6.29 -8.52
CA GLU A 77 8.81 -7.62 -9.15
C GLU A 77 7.41 -8.23 -9.15
N GLY A 78 6.67 -8.03 -8.05
CA GLY A 78 5.30 -8.48 -7.87
C GLY A 78 5.14 -9.99 -7.76
N ILE A 79 3.92 -10.46 -7.99
CA ILE A 79 3.53 -11.87 -7.96
C ILE A 79 3.53 -12.43 -9.38
N ALA A 80 4.21 -13.54 -9.61
CA ALA A 80 4.28 -14.17 -10.94
C ALA A 80 2.88 -14.57 -11.44
N GLY A 81 2.57 -14.24 -12.70
CA GLY A 81 1.28 -14.52 -13.31
C GLY A 81 0.15 -13.57 -12.90
N VAL A 82 0.46 -12.52 -12.13
CA VAL A 82 -0.47 -11.49 -11.67
C VAL A 82 -0.05 -10.15 -12.24
N GLU A 83 -0.97 -9.31 -12.66
CA GLU A 83 -0.68 -7.92 -13.02
C GLU A 83 -0.50 -7.09 -11.76
N ASN A 84 0.73 -6.62 -11.52
CA ASN A 84 1.11 -5.96 -10.29
C ASN A 84 1.09 -4.45 -10.44
N HIS A 85 0.46 -3.78 -9.48
CA HIS A 85 0.35 -2.34 -9.37
C HIS A 85 0.84 -1.91 -7.99
N THR A 86 1.43 -0.73 -7.91
CA THR A 86 1.84 -0.15 -6.62
C THR A 86 1.45 1.32 -6.62
N LEU A 87 0.78 1.76 -5.58
CA LEU A 87 0.48 3.17 -5.34
C LEU A 87 1.63 3.83 -4.59
N VAL A 88 1.81 5.12 -4.80
CA VAL A 88 2.74 5.89 -3.99
C VAL A 88 2.14 6.13 -2.61
N GLY A 89 2.80 5.66 -1.55
CA GLY A 89 2.49 6.02 -0.17
C GLY A 89 3.11 7.35 0.23
N ASN A 90 2.75 7.86 1.40
CA ASN A 90 3.30 9.12 1.86
C ASN A 90 4.81 9.03 2.18
N HIS A 91 5.32 7.87 2.52
CA HIS A 91 6.74 7.66 2.75
C HIS A 91 7.54 7.70 1.45
N GLU A 92 7.12 7.02 0.39
CA GLU A 92 7.73 7.15 -0.94
C GLU A 92 7.59 8.58 -1.49
N HIS A 93 6.42 9.20 -1.32
CA HIS A 93 6.19 10.60 -1.74
C HIS A 93 7.15 11.56 -1.03
N ARG A 94 7.40 11.35 0.28
CA ARG A 94 8.36 12.13 1.06
C ARG A 94 9.79 11.97 0.55
N LEU A 95 10.23 10.74 0.28
CA LEU A 95 11.54 10.46 -0.30
C LEU A 95 11.72 11.20 -1.63
N LEU A 96 10.75 11.08 -2.54
CA LEU A 96 10.81 11.73 -3.85
C LEU A 96 10.84 13.25 -3.75
N GLN A 97 9.99 13.84 -2.88
CA GLN A 97 9.99 15.29 -2.62
C GLN A 97 11.37 15.79 -2.14
N LEU A 98 11.99 15.09 -1.20
CA LEU A 98 13.30 15.47 -0.64
C LEU A 98 14.44 15.27 -1.64
N LEU A 99 14.35 14.28 -2.54
CA LEU A 99 15.31 14.10 -3.64
C LEU A 99 15.21 15.22 -4.68
N GLU A 100 14.01 15.73 -4.94
CA GLU A 100 13.79 16.85 -5.87
C GLU A 100 14.11 18.20 -5.24
N MET A 101 13.70 18.41 -4.00
CA MET A 101 13.83 19.67 -3.25
C MET A 101 14.21 19.40 -1.80
N PRO A 102 15.51 19.30 -1.47
CA PRO A 102 15.97 19.09 -0.11
C PRO A 102 15.49 20.19 0.85
N ASP A 103 14.82 19.79 1.94
CA ASP A 103 14.34 20.69 2.99
C ASP A 103 14.67 20.09 4.36
N ALA A 104 15.41 20.83 5.18
CA ALA A 104 15.89 20.35 6.48
C ALA A 104 14.74 20.05 7.47
N GLY A 105 13.68 20.86 7.46
CA GLY A 105 12.52 20.65 8.34
C GLY A 105 11.68 19.45 7.89
N MET A 106 11.60 19.22 6.60
CA MET A 106 10.93 18.04 6.03
C MET A 106 11.75 16.78 6.33
N MET A 107 13.08 16.83 6.21
CA MET A 107 13.99 15.74 6.58
C MET A 107 13.85 15.39 8.06
N GLU A 108 13.87 16.37 8.97
CA GLU A 108 13.72 16.12 10.41
C GLU A 108 12.39 15.41 10.73
N ARG A 109 11.29 15.84 10.09
CA ARG A 109 9.99 15.19 10.27
C ARG A 109 9.97 13.77 9.72
N TRP A 110 10.60 13.54 8.57
CA TRP A 110 10.70 12.20 7.98
C TRP A 110 11.50 11.25 8.86
N LEU A 111 12.69 11.66 9.32
CA LEU A 111 13.51 10.86 10.23
C LEU A 111 12.74 10.45 11.50
N LYS A 112 11.99 11.37 12.10
CA LYS A 112 11.14 11.09 13.27
C LYS A 112 9.98 10.15 12.99
N ASN A 113 9.57 10.02 11.72
CA ASN A 113 8.45 9.17 11.31
C ASN A 113 8.89 7.83 10.71
N GLY A 114 10.14 7.41 10.94
CA GLY A 114 10.66 6.11 10.54
C GLY A 114 11.66 6.14 9.38
N GLY A 115 12.03 7.33 8.87
CA GLY A 115 13.06 7.45 7.84
C GLY A 115 14.47 7.14 8.35
N THR A 116 14.68 7.16 9.67
CA THR A 116 15.97 6.79 10.27
C THR A 116 16.38 5.38 9.89
N GLU A 117 15.46 4.43 9.99
CA GLU A 117 15.70 3.02 9.67
C GLU A 117 16.03 2.80 8.19
N PHE A 118 15.44 3.60 7.30
CA PHE A 118 15.79 3.58 5.88
C PHE A 118 17.24 4.02 5.64
N PHE A 119 17.69 5.10 6.28
CA PHE A 119 19.07 5.56 6.19
C PHE A 119 20.06 4.59 6.85
N GLU A 120 19.70 3.96 7.96
CA GLU A 120 20.48 2.93 8.63
C GLU A 120 20.68 1.69 7.75
N GLU A 121 19.61 1.20 7.08
CA GLU A 121 19.69 0.11 6.10
C GLU A 121 20.70 0.42 4.99
N LEU A 122 20.69 1.65 4.48
CA LEU A 122 21.59 2.06 3.41
C LEU A 122 23.02 2.40 3.88
N GLY A 123 23.25 2.58 5.19
CA GLY A 123 24.51 3.07 5.74
C GLY A 123 24.83 4.50 5.30
N VAL A 124 23.83 5.35 5.12
CA VAL A 124 23.93 6.73 4.64
C VAL A 124 23.64 7.70 5.78
N ASP A 125 24.51 8.72 5.96
CA ASP A 125 24.26 9.79 6.94
C ASP A 125 23.23 10.79 6.38
N PRO A 126 22.04 10.92 6.98
CA PRO A 126 20.99 11.85 6.52
C PRO A 126 21.37 13.33 6.72
N ASN A 127 22.40 13.64 7.54
CA ASN A 127 22.89 15.00 7.76
C ASN A 127 24.00 15.39 6.76
N GLY A 128 24.49 14.43 5.97
CA GLY A 128 25.50 14.63 4.94
C GLY A 128 24.88 14.82 3.54
N PRO A 129 25.70 14.72 2.48
CA PRO A 129 25.21 14.70 1.08
C PRO A 129 24.60 13.32 0.75
N TRP A 130 23.39 13.08 1.15
CA TRP A 130 22.70 11.77 1.15
C TRP A 130 22.04 11.41 -0.19
N GLU A 131 21.67 12.39 -1.03
CA GLU A 131 20.84 12.20 -2.23
C GLU A 131 21.51 11.24 -3.24
N GLN A 132 22.78 11.46 -3.55
CA GLN A 132 23.52 10.60 -4.48
C GLN A 132 23.76 9.20 -3.91
N PRO A 133 24.22 9.01 -2.65
CA PRO A 133 24.29 7.70 -2.02
C PRO A 133 22.97 6.94 -2.05
N VAL A 134 21.84 7.55 -1.68
CA VAL A 134 20.52 6.92 -1.71
C VAL A 134 20.14 6.50 -3.12
N THR A 135 20.21 7.40 -4.10
CA THR A 135 19.86 7.07 -5.51
C THR A 135 20.76 5.99 -6.09
N LYS A 136 22.03 5.94 -5.68
CA LYS A 136 22.97 4.88 -6.07
C LYS A 136 22.59 3.51 -5.47
N HIS A 137 22.16 3.46 -4.21
CA HIS A 137 21.74 2.22 -3.55
C HIS A 137 20.43 1.68 -4.15
N LEU A 138 19.47 2.55 -4.43
CA LEU A 138 18.21 2.18 -5.08
C LEU A 138 18.45 1.75 -6.53
N GLY A 139 19.34 2.41 -7.23
CA GLY A 139 19.66 2.15 -8.62
C GLY A 139 18.62 2.73 -9.59
N LYS A 140 19.03 2.84 -10.86
CA LYS A 140 18.25 3.54 -11.89
C LYS A 140 16.84 2.96 -12.08
N GLN A 141 16.73 1.65 -12.20
CA GLN A 141 15.45 0.98 -12.48
C GLN A 141 14.41 1.21 -11.39
N LEU A 142 14.83 1.08 -10.12
CA LEU A 142 13.93 1.27 -8.97
C LEU A 142 13.53 2.74 -8.83
N MET A 143 14.46 3.69 -9.09
CA MET A 143 14.15 5.11 -9.09
C MET A 143 13.16 5.50 -10.19
N GLU A 144 13.35 5.00 -11.42
CA GLU A 144 12.41 5.22 -12.53
C GLU A 144 11.02 4.66 -12.20
N TRP A 145 10.95 3.47 -11.60
CA TRP A 145 9.70 2.86 -11.17
C TRP A 145 9.02 3.69 -10.07
N LEU A 146 9.74 4.14 -9.04
CA LEU A 146 9.19 4.99 -7.97
C LEU A 146 8.56 6.29 -8.50
N HIS A 147 9.21 6.93 -9.47
CA HIS A 147 8.68 8.15 -10.11
C HIS A 147 7.41 7.91 -10.95
N CYS A 148 7.15 6.66 -11.36
CA CYS A 148 5.99 6.29 -12.17
C CYS A 148 4.81 5.77 -11.34
N LEU A 149 4.93 5.66 -10.02
CA LEU A 149 3.86 5.15 -9.16
C LEU A 149 2.62 6.04 -9.22
N PRO A 150 1.44 5.48 -9.53
CA PRO A 150 0.19 6.24 -9.53
C PRO A 150 -0.28 6.55 -8.10
N LEU A 151 -1.12 7.58 -7.99
CA LEU A 151 -1.77 7.99 -6.73
C LEU A 151 -3.05 7.21 -6.44
N LYS A 152 -3.68 6.67 -7.46
CA LYS A 152 -4.94 5.93 -7.37
C LYS A 152 -5.08 4.92 -8.50
N LEU A 153 -5.86 3.89 -8.26
CA LEU A 153 -6.25 2.88 -9.24
C LEU A 153 -7.71 2.51 -9.03
N GLN A 154 -8.42 2.16 -10.10
CA GLN A 154 -9.84 1.82 -9.99
C GLN A 154 -10.17 0.56 -10.81
N PHE A 155 -10.90 -0.36 -10.19
CA PHE A 155 -11.52 -1.53 -10.83
C PHE A 155 -13.04 -1.48 -10.60
N GLY A 156 -13.80 -1.13 -11.63
CA GLY A 156 -15.25 -0.96 -11.50
C GLY A 156 -15.61 0.07 -10.44
N LYS A 157 -16.27 -0.37 -9.36
CA LYS A 157 -16.63 0.47 -8.21
C LYS A 157 -15.67 0.35 -7.01
N LEU A 158 -14.53 -0.30 -7.18
CA LEU A 158 -13.44 -0.35 -6.19
C LEU A 158 -12.40 0.70 -6.55
N LEU A 159 -12.14 1.63 -5.64
CA LEU A 159 -11.10 2.63 -5.74
C LEU A 159 -10.00 2.33 -4.73
N PHE A 160 -8.77 2.28 -5.19
CA PHE A 160 -7.58 2.06 -4.38
C PHE A 160 -6.79 3.36 -4.28
N VAL A 161 -6.51 3.79 -3.06
CA VAL A 161 -5.70 4.97 -2.73
C VAL A 161 -4.84 4.65 -1.52
N HIS A 162 -3.75 5.39 -1.30
CA HIS A 162 -2.94 5.14 -0.11
C HIS A 162 -3.67 5.58 1.17
N ALA A 163 -3.98 6.88 1.33
CA ALA A 163 -4.51 7.41 2.59
C ALA A 163 -6.05 7.55 2.61
N GLY A 164 -6.63 8.09 1.56
CA GLY A 164 -8.06 8.35 1.52
C GLY A 164 -8.44 9.42 0.50
N LEU A 165 -9.62 10.00 0.69
CA LEU A 165 -10.20 11.04 -0.16
C LEU A 165 -10.64 12.22 0.70
N ASP A 166 -10.64 13.43 0.13
CA ASP A 166 -11.48 14.50 0.64
C ASP A 166 -12.93 14.24 0.16
N PRO A 167 -13.88 13.94 1.06
CA PRO A 167 -15.24 13.58 0.66
C PRO A 167 -16.05 14.74 0.06
N GLU A 168 -15.56 15.99 0.16
CA GLU A 168 -16.18 17.18 -0.42
C GLU A 168 -15.69 17.49 -1.83
N ILE A 169 -14.65 16.79 -2.31
CA ILE A 169 -14.02 17.03 -3.61
C ILE A 169 -14.23 15.79 -4.51
N SER A 170 -14.59 16.01 -5.78
CA SER A 170 -14.72 14.90 -6.73
C SER A 170 -13.39 14.15 -6.91
N ILE A 171 -13.46 12.86 -7.22
CA ILE A 171 -12.29 11.97 -7.34
C ILE A 171 -11.29 12.47 -8.38
N GLU A 172 -11.78 13.09 -9.44
CA GLU A 172 -10.93 13.65 -10.49
C GLU A 172 -10.11 14.86 -10.04
N ARG A 173 -10.59 15.57 -9.01
CA ARG A 173 -9.97 16.79 -8.47
C ARG A 173 -9.12 16.55 -7.23
N GLN A 174 -9.07 15.32 -6.73
CA GLN A 174 -8.18 14.94 -5.63
C GLN A 174 -6.72 15.17 -6.04
N ASN A 175 -5.89 15.65 -5.13
CA ASN A 175 -4.47 15.89 -5.37
C ASN A 175 -3.58 14.89 -4.61
N ALA A 176 -2.28 14.91 -4.87
CA ALA A 176 -1.31 14.00 -4.26
C ALA A 176 -1.29 14.11 -2.73
N GLU A 177 -1.36 15.33 -2.19
CA GLU A 177 -1.37 15.56 -0.74
C GLU A 177 -2.59 14.91 -0.08
N THR A 178 -3.78 15.04 -0.71
CA THR A 178 -4.98 14.37 -0.21
C THR A 178 -4.84 12.85 -0.29
N LEU A 179 -4.56 12.32 -1.48
CA LEU A 179 -4.58 10.86 -1.72
C LEU A 179 -3.52 10.10 -0.91
N ALA A 180 -2.37 10.75 -0.61
CA ALA A 180 -1.27 10.12 0.10
C ALA A 180 -1.18 10.48 1.59
N TRP A 181 -1.86 11.52 2.09
CA TRP A 181 -1.63 12.04 3.45
C TRP A 181 -2.88 12.29 4.28
N ILE A 182 -4.08 12.29 3.70
CA ILE A 182 -5.28 12.72 4.41
C ILE A 182 -5.59 11.82 5.62
N ARG A 183 -6.00 12.45 6.72
CA ARG A 183 -6.62 11.79 7.88
C ARG A 183 -8.02 12.33 8.09
N GLU A 184 -8.15 13.59 8.51
CA GLU A 184 -9.45 14.24 8.60
C GLU A 184 -9.68 15.16 7.39
N PRO A 185 -10.88 15.25 6.86
CA PRO A 185 -12.16 14.68 7.36
C PRO A 185 -12.42 13.21 6.92
N TRP A 186 -11.48 12.55 6.22
CA TRP A 186 -11.64 11.19 5.69
C TRP A 186 -12.01 10.16 6.77
N LEU A 187 -11.27 10.14 7.89
CA LEU A 187 -11.45 9.12 8.94
C LEU A 187 -12.82 9.22 9.63
N SER A 188 -13.40 10.41 9.74
CA SER A 188 -14.74 10.61 10.29
C SER A 188 -15.86 10.46 9.26
N SER A 189 -15.53 10.43 7.97
CA SER A 189 -16.52 10.25 6.89
C SER A 189 -17.07 8.80 6.87
N GLN A 190 -18.36 8.68 6.67
CA GLN A 190 -19.06 7.38 6.60
C GLN A 190 -19.49 6.99 5.18
N GLY A 191 -19.29 7.85 4.19
CA GLY A 191 -19.83 7.68 2.84
C GLY A 191 -21.36 7.95 2.80
N PRO A 192 -22.08 7.60 1.73
CA PRO A 192 -21.51 7.04 0.50
C PRO A 192 -20.59 8.01 -0.24
N TYR A 193 -19.63 7.48 -0.99
CA TYR A 193 -18.75 8.30 -1.84
C TYR A 193 -19.28 8.40 -3.26
N GLU A 194 -18.68 9.30 -4.06
CA GLU A 194 -19.05 9.56 -5.45
C GLU A 194 -19.27 8.26 -6.22
N ASP A 195 -20.30 8.22 -7.05
CA ASP A 195 -20.68 7.08 -7.88
C ASP A 195 -20.89 5.74 -7.14
N GLY A 196 -21.06 5.78 -5.84
CA GLY A 196 -21.21 4.59 -5.01
C GLY A 196 -19.92 3.76 -4.91
N LEU A 197 -18.76 4.37 -5.00
CA LEU A 197 -17.46 3.72 -4.84
C LEU A 197 -17.29 3.14 -3.43
N ALA A 198 -16.53 2.07 -3.36
CA ALA A 198 -15.90 1.61 -2.13
C ALA A 198 -14.39 1.84 -2.23
N VAL A 199 -13.80 2.39 -1.17
CA VAL A 199 -12.40 2.80 -1.13
C VAL A 199 -11.59 1.81 -0.30
N ILE A 200 -10.54 1.26 -0.90
CA ILE A 200 -9.57 0.39 -0.22
C ILE A 200 -8.32 1.23 0.01
N HIS A 201 -7.90 1.33 1.27
CA HIS A 201 -6.80 2.22 1.66
C HIS A 201 -5.97 1.68 2.83
N GLY A 202 -4.89 2.41 3.20
CA GLY A 202 -4.00 2.17 4.32
C GLY A 202 -3.73 3.43 5.15
N HIS A 203 -2.46 3.76 5.39
CA HIS A 203 -1.92 5.01 5.96
C HIS A 203 -2.17 5.25 7.46
N THR A 204 -3.34 4.95 7.94
CA THR A 204 -3.67 5.18 9.35
C THR A 204 -3.89 3.83 10.03
N PRO A 205 -2.94 3.38 10.87
CA PRO A 205 -3.00 2.06 11.46
C PRO A 205 -4.30 1.79 12.24
N VAL A 206 -4.86 0.61 12.02
CA VAL A 206 -6.03 0.08 12.74
C VAL A 206 -5.68 -1.23 13.42
N ALA A 207 -6.33 -1.53 14.55
CA ALA A 207 -6.11 -2.79 15.26
C ALA A 207 -6.56 -4.00 14.44
N GLU A 208 -7.61 -3.83 13.63
CA GLU A 208 -8.20 -4.88 12.78
C GLU A 208 -8.69 -4.27 11.47
N ALA A 209 -8.49 -4.98 10.36
CA ALA A 209 -9.08 -4.63 9.07
C ALA A 209 -10.59 -4.93 9.10
N ALA A 210 -11.40 -3.90 9.36
CA ALA A 210 -12.84 -4.03 9.49
C ALA A 210 -13.53 -4.20 8.12
N LEU A 211 -13.97 -5.41 7.79
CA LEU A 211 -14.62 -5.75 6.52
C LEU A 211 -16.13 -5.40 6.50
N GLY A 212 -16.70 -4.97 7.62
CA GLY A 212 -18.14 -4.65 7.74
C GLY A 212 -18.55 -3.27 7.20
N ASN A 213 -17.62 -2.39 6.86
CA ASN A 213 -17.93 -1.09 6.30
C ASN A 213 -18.17 -1.21 4.79
N GLN A 214 -19.35 -0.77 4.34
CA GLN A 214 -19.76 -0.87 2.93
C GLN A 214 -19.12 0.18 2.00
N HIS A 215 -18.40 1.17 2.54
CA HIS A 215 -17.89 2.29 1.76
C HIS A 215 -16.36 2.39 1.78
N ARG A 216 -15.70 1.79 2.77
CA ARG A 216 -14.23 1.77 2.83
C ARG A 216 -13.70 0.58 3.63
N ILE A 217 -12.51 0.12 3.26
CA ILE A 217 -11.73 -0.88 4.00
C ILE A 217 -10.32 -0.35 4.17
N ASN A 218 -9.85 -0.29 5.41
CA ASN A 218 -8.48 0.05 5.76
C ASN A 218 -7.69 -1.24 5.99
N LEU A 219 -6.58 -1.42 5.26
CA LEU A 219 -5.71 -2.59 5.34
C LEU A 219 -4.40 -2.33 6.11
N ASP A 220 -4.16 -1.12 6.59
CA ASP A 220 -2.99 -0.83 7.42
C ASP A 220 -3.22 -1.37 8.84
N THR A 221 -2.68 -2.54 9.11
CA THR A 221 -2.72 -3.18 10.44
C THR A 221 -1.42 -3.01 11.21
N GLY A 222 -0.60 -2.04 10.83
CA GLY A 222 0.64 -1.70 11.51
C GLY A 222 1.70 -2.81 11.40
N ALA A 223 1.96 -3.31 10.19
CA ALA A 223 2.80 -4.49 9.95
C ALA A 223 4.17 -4.44 10.64
N CYS A 224 4.78 -3.26 10.74
CA CYS A 224 6.08 -3.10 11.39
C CYS A 224 6.00 -3.33 12.91
N GLU A 225 4.96 -2.82 13.57
CA GLU A 225 4.78 -2.90 15.01
C GLU A 225 4.10 -4.20 15.46
N THR A 226 3.13 -4.67 14.68
CA THR A 226 2.28 -5.82 15.06
C THR A 226 2.79 -7.15 14.51
N GLY A 227 3.59 -7.11 13.44
CA GLY A 227 3.92 -8.30 12.66
C GLY A 227 2.77 -8.81 11.78
N ILE A 228 1.67 -8.06 11.68
CA ILE A 228 0.49 -8.42 10.90
C ILE A 228 0.41 -7.54 9.65
N LEU A 229 0.72 -8.10 8.50
CA LEU A 229 0.46 -7.49 7.20
C LEU A 229 -0.85 -8.05 6.65
N SER A 230 -1.77 -7.16 6.28
CA SER A 230 -3.09 -7.51 5.79
C SER A 230 -3.20 -7.35 4.27
N ALA A 231 -3.89 -8.29 3.64
CA ALA A 231 -4.28 -8.20 2.24
C ALA A 231 -5.75 -8.61 2.07
N LEU A 232 -6.43 -7.98 1.13
CA LEU A 232 -7.81 -8.27 0.75
C LEU A 232 -7.83 -8.88 -0.65
N LEU A 233 -8.44 -10.04 -0.79
CA LEU A 233 -8.71 -10.67 -2.09
C LEU A 233 -10.20 -10.53 -2.41
N ILE A 234 -10.52 -10.05 -3.61
CA ILE A 234 -11.87 -9.86 -4.11
C ILE A 234 -12.02 -10.65 -5.42
N HIS A 235 -13.10 -11.43 -5.54
CA HIS A 235 -13.45 -12.19 -6.75
C HIS A 235 -14.96 -12.29 -6.89
N GLY A 236 -15.51 -11.76 -7.99
CA GLY A 236 -16.94 -11.67 -8.22
C GLY A 236 -17.65 -10.90 -7.09
N ASP A 237 -18.59 -11.55 -6.43
CA ASP A 237 -19.39 -11.03 -5.32
C ASP A 237 -18.82 -11.32 -3.91
N LYS A 238 -17.59 -11.85 -3.83
CA LYS A 238 -16.96 -12.29 -2.58
C LYS A 238 -15.63 -11.63 -2.32
N MET A 239 -15.28 -11.49 -1.04
CA MET A 239 -13.97 -11.05 -0.57
C MET A 239 -13.45 -11.93 0.56
N LYS A 240 -12.13 -11.95 0.73
CA LYS A 240 -11.41 -12.74 1.73
C LYS A 240 -10.22 -11.93 2.27
N LEU A 241 -10.08 -11.89 3.59
CA LEU A 241 -8.91 -11.27 4.25
C LEU A 241 -7.82 -12.33 4.41
N LEU A 242 -6.59 -11.95 4.08
CA LEU A 242 -5.36 -12.70 4.29
C LEU A 242 -4.48 -11.89 5.23
N GLN A 243 -3.93 -12.51 6.28
CA GLN A 243 -3.07 -11.82 7.24
C GLN A 243 -1.86 -12.68 7.61
N THR A 244 -0.67 -12.06 7.64
CA THR A 244 0.51 -12.67 8.24
C THR A 244 0.38 -12.68 9.75
N GLY A 245 1.15 -13.51 10.42
CA GLY A 245 1.27 -13.47 11.88
C GLY A 245 0.23 -14.28 12.62
N ASN A 246 0.78 -15.11 13.47
CA ASN A 246 0.34 -15.54 14.81
C ASN A 246 1.56 -15.93 15.60
#